data_ac9a5c770d038b91406db3da98584c57
#
_entry.id   ac9a5c770d038b91406db3da98584c57
#
_cell.length_a   1.000
_cell.length_b   1.000
_cell.length_c   1.000
_cell.angle_alpha   90.00
_cell.angle_beta   90.00
_cell.angle_gamma   90.00
#
_symmetry.space_group_name_H-M   'P 1'
#
loop_
_entity.id
_entity.type
_entity.pdbx_description
1 polymer ?
#
loop_
_entity_poly.entity_id
_entity_poly.type
_entity_poly.pdbx_seq_one_letter_code
_entity_poly.pdbx_strand_id
1 'polypeptide(L)'
;MRKQLSMIANLLCLGSLLSTFIWYTFEDSLEFYRPLPQRSASKTSELCKGCKEAIDKVKELYNQTWKKQEENYHRFRLQLNINCNGSNNGIITQENTPVGSMIVCDKDRTVIPVTPELFKAFIKENPFSKKRWDTCSVVGSGGILTNSGCGKMIDSADFVFRCNLPPLEDEFKNDVGIKTNLVTANPTIFMNKYGSLTGRRRPFVDSLHQYGNSLLLFPCFSYGFSRGVCQRAVYAIEDMEIPIQPIFINPLYLERLVKFWESQGLKEYRPSTGLYITSLALELCETVHLYGFWPFSNHPDRLFPLTNHYYDNVPYDTRVHAMPNEFYHWVQLHNKGVLKLHLGDCKSGQV
;
A
#
# COMPACT_ATOMS: atom_id res chain seq x y z
N MET A 1 -25.08 -27.11 56.28
CA MET A 1 -24.83 -27.92 55.05
C MET A 1 -25.40 -27.32 53.77
N ARG A 2 -26.74 -27.03 53.61
CA ARG A 2 -27.29 -26.47 52.34
C ARG A 2 -26.66 -25.12 51.91
N LYS A 3 -26.39 -24.18 52.81
CA LYS A 3 -25.75 -22.89 52.46
C LYS A 3 -24.28 -23.03 52.00
N GLN A 4 -23.54 -23.97 52.57
CA GLN A 4 -22.17 -24.24 52.15
C GLN A 4 -22.08 -24.95 50.79
N LEU A 5 -22.98 -25.89 50.49
CA LEU A 5 -23.11 -26.52 49.18
C LEU A 5 -23.49 -25.51 48.07
N SER A 6 -24.39 -24.55 48.35
CA SER A 6 -24.76 -23.49 47.42
C SER A 6 -23.58 -22.56 47.13
N MET A 7 -22.78 -22.24 48.18
CA MET A 7 -21.61 -21.38 48.00
C MET A 7 -20.50 -22.06 47.17
N ILE A 8 -20.28 -23.36 47.38
CA ILE A 8 -19.33 -24.13 46.60
C ILE A 8 -19.79 -24.25 45.13
N ALA A 9 -21.08 -24.50 44.88
CA ALA A 9 -21.64 -24.57 43.53
C ALA A 9 -21.50 -23.22 42.77
N ASN A 10 -21.75 -22.10 43.46
CA ASN A 10 -21.56 -20.78 42.87
C ASN A 10 -20.10 -20.45 42.58
N LEU A 11 -19.14 -20.86 43.41
CA LEU A 11 -17.72 -20.70 43.18
C LEU A 11 -17.23 -21.55 42.01
N LEU A 12 -17.75 -22.77 41.84
CA LEU A 12 -17.44 -23.63 40.69
C LEU A 12 -18.01 -23.09 39.38
N CYS A 13 -19.23 -22.54 39.40
CA CYS A 13 -19.82 -21.88 38.23
C CYS A 13 -19.05 -20.62 37.83
N LEU A 14 -18.65 -19.77 38.79
CA LEU A 14 -17.81 -18.59 38.53
C LEU A 14 -16.43 -18.97 38.00
N GLY A 15 -15.81 -20.02 38.54
CA GLY A 15 -14.52 -20.53 38.08
C GLY A 15 -14.61 -21.09 36.64
N SER A 16 -15.69 -21.78 36.29
CA SER A 16 -15.90 -22.30 34.93
C SER A 16 -16.16 -21.18 33.92
N LEU A 17 -16.94 -20.15 34.29
CA LEU A 17 -17.19 -18.98 33.46
C LEU A 17 -15.91 -18.15 33.24
N LEU A 18 -15.07 -18.00 34.27
CA LEU A 18 -13.78 -17.35 34.17
C LEU A 18 -12.82 -18.14 33.28
N SER A 19 -12.76 -19.47 33.41
CA SER A 19 -11.88 -20.31 32.57
C SER A 19 -12.33 -20.34 31.11
N THR A 20 -13.65 -20.39 30.81
CA THR A 20 -14.15 -20.27 29.45
C THR A 20 -13.91 -18.88 28.85
N PHE A 21 -14.03 -17.83 29.65
CA PHE A 21 -13.73 -16.45 29.19
C PHE A 21 -12.22 -16.27 28.92
N ILE A 22 -11.35 -16.80 29.77
CA ILE A 22 -9.90 -16.80 29.59
C ILE A 22 -9.54 -17.64 28.36
N TRP A 23 -10.15 -18.81 28.16
CA TRP A 23 -9.89 -19.66 27.02
C TRP A 23 -10.34 -18.99 25.71
N TYR A 24 -11.51 -18.40 25.69
CA TYR A 24 -12.04 -17.64 24.53
C TYR A 24 -11.13 -16.45 24.17
N THR A 25 -10.64 -15.71 25.18
CA THR A 25 -9.70 -14.61 24.95
C THR A 25 -8.29 -15.06 24.52
N PHE A 26 -7.87 -16.28 24.93
CA PHE A 26 -6.61 -16.88 24.51
C PHE A 26 -6.70 -17.48 23.10
N GLU A 27 -7.82 -18.10 22.75
CA GLU A 27 -8.04 -18.68 21.41
C GLU A 27 -8.09 -17.56 20.35
N ASP A 28 -8.79 -16.45 20.60
CA ASP A 28 -8.75 -15.26 19.73
C ASP A 28 -7.33 -14.67 19.60
N SER A 29 -6.50 -14.78 20.63
CA SER A 29 -5.11 -14.33 20.60
C SER A 29 -4.20 -15.28 19.83
N LEU A 30 -4.44 -16.59 19.87
CA LEU A 30 -3.66 -17.61 19.18
C LEU A 30 -3.98 -17.68 17.68
N GLU A 31 -5.21 -17.35 17.25
CA GLU A 31 -5.52 -17.21 15.82
C GLU A 31 -4.75 -16.06 15.16
N PHE A 32 -4.44 -15.02 15.93
CA PHE A 32 -3.63 -13.88 15.48
C PHE A 32 -2.12 -14.20 15.34
N TYR A 33 -1.64 -15.23 16.05
CA TYR A 33 -0.23 -15.69 16.04
C TYR A 33 -0.06 -17.04 15.32
N ARG A 34 -1.05 -17.52 14.56
CA ARG A 34 -0.79 -18.68 13.70
C ARG A 34 0.31 -18.31 12.72
N PRO A 35 1.48 -19.00 12.77
CA PRO A 35 2.46 -18.86 11.71
C PRO A 35 1.74 -19.15 10.39
N LEU A 36 1.99 -18.33 9.39
CA LEU A 36 1.51 -18.59 8.03
C LEU A 36 1.84 -20.04 7.68
N PRO A 37 0.90 -20.83 7.16
CA PRO A 37 1.17 -22.23 6.85
C PRO A 37 2.40 -22.28 5.95
N GLN A 38 3.43 -23.03 6.40
CA GLN A 38 4.61 -23.30 5.59
C GLN A 38 4.15 -23.75 4.20
N ARG A 39 4.67 -23.11 3.17
CA ARG A 39 4.40 -23.46 1.77
C ARG A 39 4.63 -24.96 1.57
N SER A 40 3.61 -25.76 1.57
CA SER A 40 3.68 -27.09 1.00
C SER A 40 4.00 -26.96 -0.48
N ALA A 41 5.02 -27.68 -0.95
CA ALA A 41 5.34 -27.77 -2.36
C ALA A 41 4.04 -28.04 -3.14
N SER A 42 3.61 -27.07 -3.93
CA SER A 42 2.34 -27.05 -4.64
C SER A 42 2.24 -28.23 -5.58
N LYS A 43 1.14 -28.97 -5.48
CA LYS A 43 0.63 -29.80 -6.58
C LYS A 43 0.70 -29.00 -7.88
N THR A 44 1.07 -29.65 -8.97
CA THR A 44 1.09 -29.12 -10.33
C THR A 44 -0.10 -28.19 -10.56
N SER A 45 0.17 -26.89 -10.61
CA SER A 45 -0.89 -25.90 -10.72
C SER A 45 -1.32 -25.80 -12.18
N GLU A 46 -2.61 -25.99 -12.38
CA GLU A 46 -3.22 -25.68 -13.66
C GLU A 46 -3.04 -24.19 -13.99
N LEU A 47 -2.55 -23.92 -15.19
CA LEU A 47 -2.50 -22.58 -15.76
C LEU A 47 -3.94 -22.05 -15.85
N CYS A 48 -4.20 -20.82 -15.43
CA CYS A 48 -5.54 -20.25 -15.57
C CYS A 48 -5.91 -20.19 -17.06
N LYS A 49 -7.20 -20.39 -17.38
CA LYS A 49 -7.69 -20.36 -18.76
C LYS A 49 -7.40 -18.98 -19.38
N GLY A 50 -6.64 -18.96 -20.48
CA GLY A 50 -6.25 -17.73 -21.18
C GLY A 50 -5.08 -16.96 -20.53
N CYS A 51 -4.51 -17.42 -19.40
CA CYS A 51 -3.38 -16.75 -18.77
C CYS A 51 -2.11 -16.82 -19.62
N LYS A 52 -1.87 -17.94 -20.28
CA LYS A 52 -0.69 -18.09 -21.12
C LYS A 52 -0.67 -17.07 -22.24
N GLU A 53 -1.77 -16.96 -22.97
CA GLU A 53 -1.90 -16.00 -24.08
C GLU A 53 -1.74 -14.54 -23.60
N ALA A 54 -2.32 -14.21 -22.43
CA ALA A 54 -2.18 -12.89 -21.86
C ALA A 54 -0.72 -12.59 -21.43
N ILE A 55 -0.04 -13.57 -20.82
CA ILE A 55 1.36 -13.45 -20.42
C ILE A 55 2.27 -13.35 -21.66
N ASP A 56 2.06 -14.20 -22.65
CA ASP A 56 2.84 -14.18 -23.90
C ASP A 56 2.70 -12.83 -24.61
N LYS A 57 1.49 -12.29 -24.68
CA LYS A 57 1.24 -10.94 -25.21
C LYS A 57 1.98 -9.85 -24.43
N VAL A 58 2.03 -9.95 -23.10
CA VAL A 58 2.82 -9.00 -22.29
C VAL A 58 4.30 -9.12 -22.61
N LYS A 59 4.82 -10.35 -22.72
CA LYS A 59 6.24 -10.58 -23.06
C LYS A 59 6.62 -10.04 -24.45
N GLU A 60 5.73 -10.14 -25.41
CA GLU A 60 5.92 -9.54 -26.74
C GLU A 60 5.96 -8.00 -26.68
N LEU A 61 5.12 -7.40 -25.83
CA LEU A 61 5.05 -5.95 -25.68
C LEU A 61 6.16 -5.38 -24.80
N TYR A 62 6.68 -6.15 -23.85
CA TYR A 62 7.64 -5.70 -22.86
C TYR A 62 9.07 -5.71 -23.42
N ASN A 63 9.68 -4.53 -23.53
CA ASN A 63 11.07 -4.42 -23.97
C ASN A 63 12.02 -4.74 -22.80
N GLN A 64 12.73 -5.86 -22.88
CA GLN A 64 13.68 -6.27 -21.85
C GLN A 64 14.92 -5.35 -21.75
N THR A 65 15.29 -4.70 -22.87
CA THR A 65 16.41 -3.75 -22.91
C THR A 65 15.91 -2.34 -22.64
N TRP A 66 15.73 -2.01 -21.36
CA TRP A 66 15.28 -0.69 -20.99
C TRP A 66 16.40 0.36 -21.00
N LYS A 67 16.08 1.51 -21.55
CA LYS A 67 16.93 2.71 -21.48
C LYS A 67 16.04 3.92 -21.23
N LYS A 68 16.41 4.76 -20.24
CA LYS A 68 15.72 6.02 -19.99
C LYS A 68 15.74 6.89 -21.23
N GLN A 69 14.60 7.44 -21.61
CA GLN A 69 14.44 8.41 -22.69
C GLN A 69 14.13 9.77 -22.09
N GLU A 70 15.16 10.61 -21.93
CA GLU A 70 15.07 11.86 -21.21
C GLU A 70 13.95 12.77 -21.74
N GLU A 71 13.82 12.90 -23.06
CA GLU A 71 12.79 13.74 -23.67
C GLU A 71 11.36 13.24 -23.35
N ASN A 72 11.13 11.92 -23.45
CA ASN A 72 9.84 11.33 -23.13
C ASN A 72 9.51 11.47 -21.65
N TYR A 73 10.52 11.25 -20.79
CA TYR A 73 10.40 11.42 -19.36
C TYR A 73 10.03 12.85 -18.97
N HIS A 74 10.79 13.82 -19.46
CA HIS A 74 10.54 15.25 -19.16
C HIS A 74 9.18 15.72 -19.69
N ARG A 75 8.80 15.29 -20.88
CA ARG A 75 7.47 15.60 -21.46
C ARG A 75 6.35 15.03 -20.61
N PHE A 76 6.43 13.75 -20.23
CA PHE A 76 5.39 13.11 -19.41
C PHE A 76 5.29 13.76 -18.02
N ARG A 77 6.43 13.98 -17.36
CA ARG A 77 6.51 14.65 -16.07
C ARG A 77 5.93 16.07 -16.11
N LEU A 78 6.26 16.84 -17.14
CA LEU A 78 5.74 18.19 -17.31
C LEU A 78 4.21 18.19 -17.45
N GLN A 79 3.67 17.28 -18.26
CA GLN A 79 2.23 17.11 -18.41
C GLN A 79 1.56 16.74 -17.08
N LEU A 80 2.13 15.79 -16.35
CA LEU A 80 1.63 15.37 -15.04
C LEU A 80 1.67 16.52 -14.03
N ASN A 81 2.76 17.24 -13.97
CA ASN A 81 2.93 18.39 -13.06
C ASN A 81 1.97 19.53 -13.38
N ILE A 82 1.78 19.90 -14.66
CA ILE A 82 0.84 20.96 -15.07
C ILE A 82 -0.59 20.58 -14.66
N ASN A 83 -0.99 19.33 -14.85
CA ASN A 83 -2.36 18.90 -14.57
C ASN A 83 -2.61 18.60 -13.09
N CYS A 84 -1.64 18.04 -12.37
CA CYS A 84 -1.82 17.52 -11.01
C CYS A 84 -1.05 18.29 -9.96
N ASN A 85 0.22 18.64 -10.23
CA ASN A 85 1.13 19.33 -9.31
C ASN A 85 1.27 18.60 -7.96
N GLY A 86 1.63 17.31 -8.01
CA GLY A 86 1.72 16.46 -6.83
C GLY A 86 2.80 16.89 -5.85
N SER A 87 3.89 17.47 -6.34
CA SER A 87 4.96 18.02 -5.50
C SER A 87 4.47 19.08 -4.51
N ASN A 88 3.47 19.89 -4.88
CA ASN A 88 2.90 20.92 -4.00
C ASN A 88 1.54 20.52 -3.41
N ASN A 89 0.73 19.80 -4.16
CA ASN A 89 -0.67 19.54 -3.81
C ASN A 89 -0.99 18.04 -3.59
N GLY A 90 -0.02 17.15 -3.66
CA GLY A 90 -0.25 15.70 -3.46
C GLY A 90 -0.80 15.36 -2.08
N ILE A 91 -0.39 16.12 -1.06
CA ILE A 91 -0.82 15.91 0.32
C ILE A 91 -1.44 17.17 0.92
N ILE A 92 -2.23 16.96 1.96
CA ILE A 92 -2.77 18.03 2.80
C ILE A 92 -1.67 18.50 3.76
N THR A 93 -1.48 19.83 3.85
CA THR A 93 -0.58 20.48 4.78
C THR A 93 -1.28 21.66 5.47
N GLN A 94 -0.71 22.16 6.56
CA GLN A 94 -1.23 23.35 7.21
C GLN A 94 -1.16 24.59 6.31
N GLU A 95 -0.21 24.62 5.39
CA GLU A 95 -0.02 25.71 4.43
C GLU A 95 -1.13 25.73 3.37
N ASN A 96 -1.47 24.57 2.77
CA ASN A 96 -2.45 24.50 1.68
C ASN A 96 -3.90 24.29 2.12
N THR A 97 -4.13 23.98 3.41
CA THR A 97 -5.46 23.66 3.96
C THR A 97 -5.63 24.31 5.35
N PRO A 98 -5.81 25.65 5.41
CA PRO A 98 -5.92 26.38 6.67
C PRO A 98 -7.22 26.12 7.41
N VAL A 99 -7.26 26.49 8.72
CA VAL A 99 -8.47 26.46 9.54
C VAL A 99 -9.59 27.27 8.89
N GLY A 100 -10.81 26.72 8.89
CA GLY A 100 -11.98 27.33 8.26
C GLY A 100 -12.15 27.01 6.78
N SER A 101 -11.16 26.40 6.12
CA SER A 101 -11.35 25.86 4.76
C SER A 101 -12.23 24.61 4.78
N MET A 102 -12.66 24.17 3.59
CA MET A 102 -13.49 23.00 3.41
C MET A 102 -12.75 21.94 2.60
N ILE A 103 -12.70 20.71 3.09
CA ILE A 103 -12.22 19.55 2.34
C ILE A 103 -13.44 18.85 1.74
N VAL A 104 -13.45 18.69 0.42
CA VAL A 104 -14.49 17.95 -0.29
C VAL A 104 -13.96 16.55 -0.58
N CYS A 105 -14.61 15.53 -0.02
CA CYS A 105 -14.24 14.14 -0.26
C CYS A 105 -14.37 13.78 -1.76
N ASP A 106 -13.38 13.06 -2.29
CA ASP A 106 -13.28 12.76 -3.72
C ASP A 106 -14.48 11.95 -4.25
N LYS A 107 -14.89 10.91 -3.54
CA LYS A 107 -15.87 9.93 -4.06
C LYS A 107 -17.33 10.26 -3.70
N ASP A 108 -17.62 10.59 -2.46
CA ASP A 108 -18.99 10.82 -1.97
C ASP A 108 -19.36 12.31 -1.86
N ARG A 109 -18.39 13.20 -2.18
CA ARG A 109 -18.56 14.66 -2.15
C ARG A 109 -18.94 15.22 -0.79
N THR A 110 -18.75 14.43 0.28
CA THR A 110 -18.95 14.91 1.66
C THR A 110 -18.03 16.08 1.92
N VAL A 111 -18.59 17.16 2.49
CA VAL A 111 -17.86 18.39 2.83
C VAL A 111 -17.46 18.35 4.30
N ILE A 112 -16.18 18.52 4.58
CA ILE A 112 -15.58 18.46 5.91
C ILE A 112 -14.95 19.80 6.23
N PRO A 113 -15.47 20.54 7.26
CA PRO A 113 -14.82 21.78 7.70
C PRO A 113 -13.49 21.46 8.41
N VAL A 114 -12.48 22.27 8.12
CA VAL A 114 -11.18 22.18 8.79
C VAL A 114 -11.26 22.89 10.14
N THR A 115 -11.47 22.10 11.19
CA THR A 115 -11.47 22.60 12.58
C THR A 115 -10.03 22.76 13.09
N PRO A 116 -9.80 23.52 14.18
CA PRO A 116 -8.47 23.63 14.81
C PRO A 116 -7.87 22.26 15.19
N GLU A 117 -8.69 21.30 15.62
CA GLU A 117 -8.27 19.94 15.98
C GLU A 117 -7.80 19.17 14.73
N LEU A 118 -8.59 19.20 13.65
CA LEU A 118 -8.22 18.54 12.41
C LEU A 118 -6.96 19.18 11.81
N PHE A 119 -6.85 20.49 11.85
CA PHE A 119 -5.68 21.23 11.36
C PHE A 119 -4.37 20.82 12.06
N LYS A 120 -4.41 20.55 13.38
CA LYS A 120 -3.22 20.08 14.13
C LYS A 120 -2.70 18.73 13.64
N ALA A 121 -3.57 17.87 13.10
CA ALA A 121 -3.17 16.59 12.54
C ALA A 121 -2.48 16.71 11.16
N PHE A 122 -2.51 17.89 10.53
CA PHE A 122 -1.85 18.10 9.26
C PHE A 122 -0.37 18.43 9.45
N ILE A 123 0.48 17.87 8.60
CA ILE A 123 1.90 18.22 8.56
C ILE A 123 2.08 19.73 8.28
N LYS A 124 3.01 20.36 8.97
CA LYS A 124 3.24 21.80 8.84
C LYS A 124 3.77 22.16 7.45
N GLU A 125 4.88 21.53 7.07
CA GLU A 125 5.57 21.79 5.81
C GLU A 125 5.42 20.60 4.87
N ASN A 126 5.34 20.87 3.58
CA ASN A 126 5.29 19.82 2.57
C ASN A 126 6.70 19.23 2.34
N PRO A 127 6.94 17.94 2.67
CA PRO A 127 8.24 17.31 2.54
C PRO A 127 8.69 17.15 1.08
N PHE A 128 7.79 17.36 0.11
CA PHE A 128 8.02 17.16 -1.31
C PHE A 128 8.33 18.46 -2.08
N SER A 129 7.99 19.63 -1.54
CA SER A 129 8.02 20.90 -2.27
C SER A 129 9.43 21.36 -2.68
N LYS A 130 10.46 20.99 -1.92
CA LYS A 130 11.85 21.44 -2.10
C LYS A 130 12.84 20.31 -2.38
N LYS A 131 12.37 19.07 -2.49
CA LYS A 131 13.23 17.90 -2.66
C LYS A 131 12.93 17.18 -3.97
N ARG A 132 13.98 16.75 -4.63
CA ARG A 132 13.96 15.83 -5.74
C ARG A 132 14.96 14.73 -5.44
N TRP A 133 14.68 13.53 -5.93
CA TRP A 133 15.54 12.37 -5.75
C TRP A 133 15.98 11.86 -7.11
N ASP A 134 17.22 11.39 -7.21
CA ASP A 134 17.72 10.85 -8.46
C ASP A 134 17.05 9.54 -8.80
N THR A 135 16.84 8.69 -7.78
CA THR A 135 16.23 7.37 -7.97
C THR A 135 15.12 7.08 -6.96
N CYS A 136 14.03 6.52 -7.45
CA CYS A 136 12.92 6.07 -6.63
C CYS A 136 12.49 4.65 -6.96
N SER A 137 12.23 3.86 -5.91
CA SER A 137 11.56 2.56 -6.01
C SER A 137 10.12 2.68 -5.56
N VAL A 138 9.18 2.27 -6.39
CA VAL A 138 7.77 2.11 -6.04
C VAL A 138 7.47 0.62 -5.96
N VAL A 139 7.13 0.17 -4.76
CA VAL A 139 6.97 -1.27 -4.47
C VAL A 139 5.50 -1.59 -4.24
N GLY A 140 4.92 -2.31 -5.19
CA GLY A 140 3.64 -2.98 -5.04
C GLY A 140 3.77 -4.22 -4.16
N SER A 141 2.64 -4.83 -3.82
CA SER A 141 2.63 -6.01 -2.95
C SER A 141 2.44 -7.34 -3.70
N GLY A 142 2.53 -7.34 -5.03
CA GLY A 142 2.22 -8.53 -5.86
C GLY A 142 3.10 -9.75 -5.57
N GLY A 143 2.49 -10.93 -5.67
CA GLY A 143 3.14 -12.23 -5.44
C GLY A 143 4.35 -12.51 -6.34
N ILE A 144 4.51 -11.76 -7.43
CA ILE A 144 5.70 -11.82 -8.30
C ILE A 144 7.00 -11.50 -7.56
N LEU A 145 6.94 -10.76 -6.45
CA LEU A 145 8.11 -10.44 -5.62
C LEU A 145 8.63 -11.65 -4.83
N THR A 146 7.85 -12.68 -4.67
CA THR A 146 8.29 -13.87 -3.91
C THR A 146 9.45 -14.57 -4.61
N ASN A 147 10.56 -14.72 -3.89
CA ASN A 147 11.83 -15.29 -4.37
C ASN A 147 12.45 -14.52 -5.55
N SER A 148 12.13 -13.21 -5.66
CA SER A 148 12.66 -12.34 -6.72
C SER A 148 14.09 -11.88 -6.48
N GLY A 149 14.53 -11.85 -5.20
CA GLY A 149 15.85 -11.34 -4.80
C GLY A 149 16.02 -9.84 -5.05
N CYS A 150 14.92 -9.06 -5.19
CA CYS A 150 14.98 -7.64 -5.55
C CYS A 150 15.29 -6.69 -4.38
N GLY A 151 15.32 -7.19 -3.12
CA GLY A 151 15.40 -6.36 -1.92
C GLY A 151 16.56 -5.37 -1.92
N LYS A 152 17.77 -5.80 -2.28
CA LYS A 152 18.94 -4.91 -2.35
C LYS A 152 18.79 -3.83 -3.41
N MET A 153 18.21 -4.16 -4.56
CA MET A 153 17.99 -3.21 -5.65
C MET A 153 16.92 -2.19 -5.27
N ILE A 154 15.84 -2.63 -4.61
CA ILE A 154 14.81 -1.74 -4.08
C ILE A 154 15.41 -0.75 -3.07
N ASP A 155 16.21 -1.25 -2.12
CA ASP A 155 16.80 -0.45 -1.04
C ASP A 155 17.92 0.50 -1.51
N SER A 156 18.48 0.29 -2.71
CA SER A 156 19.50 1.18 -3.28
C SER A 156 18.95 2.53 -3.78
N ALA A 157 17.64 2.63 -4.01
CA ALA A 157 17.02 3.89 -4.43
C ALA A 157 17.10 4.95 -3.33
N ASP A 158 17.15 6.24 -3.72
CA ASP A 158 17.16 7.36 -2.75
C ASP A 158 15.87 7.43 -1.95
N PHE A 159 14.73 7.15 -2.60
CA PHE A 159 13.42 7.18 -1.96
C PHE A 159 12.60 5.93 -2.33
N VAL A 160 12.03 5.27 -1.32
CA VAL A 160 11.23 4.05 -1.48
C VAL A 160 9.80 4.26 -1.03
N PHE A 161 8.87 4.08 -1.97
CA PHE A 161 7.43 4.09 -1.76
C PHE A 161 6.90 2.67 -1.63
N ARG A 162 5.98 2.41 -0.68
CA ARG A 162 5.37 1.08 -0.48
C ARG A 162 3.84 1.15 -0.38
N CYS A 163 3.18 0.13 -0.92
CA CYS A 163 1.72 0.02 -0.90
C CYS A 163 1.21 -0.73 0.33
N ASN A 164 0.34 -0.10 1.11
CA ASN A 164 -0.63 -0.71 2.02
C ASN A 164 -0.05 -1.58 3.16
N LEU A 165 0.92 -1.02 3.91
CA LEU A 165 1.52 -1.64 5.11
C LEU A 165 1.94 -3.12 4.93
N PRO A 166 2.78 -3.45 3.94
CA PRO A 166 3.23 -4.81 3.72
C PRO A 166 4.30 -5.22 4.74
N PRO A 167 4.41 -6.48 5.16
CA PRO A 167 5.53 -6.93 6.00
C PRO A 167 6.85 -6.89 5.23
N LEU A 168 7.94 -6.47 5.89
CA LEU A 168 9.26 -6.26 5.28
C LEU A 168 10.35 -7.12 5.90
N GLU A 169 10.14 -7.57 7.14
CA GLU A 169 11.15 -8.24 7.95
C GLU A 169 11.21 -9.75 7.67
N ASP A 170 12.18 -10.42 8.28
CA ASP A 170 12.36 -11.86 8.22
C ASP A 170 12.51 -12.41 6.79
N GLU A 171 11.66 -13.32 6.42
CA GLU A 171 11.70 -14.03 5.14
C GLU A 171 11.51 -13.13 3.91
N PHE A 172 10.89 -11.94 4.07
CA PHE A 172 10.58 -11.04 2.95
C PHE A 172 11.73 -10.12 2.57
N LYS A 173 12.66 -9.84 3.48
CA LYS A 173 13.73 -8.85 3.31
C LYS A 173 14.54 -9.01 2.03
N ASN A 174 14.86 -10.25 1.67
CA ASN A 174 15.67 -10.51 0.48
C ASN A 174 14.94 -10.15 -0.83
N ASP A 175 13.62 -10.25 -0.83
CA ASP A 175 12.78 -10.04 -2.01
C ASP A 175 12.26 -8.62 -2.13
N VAL A 176 11.97 -7.96 -1.01
CA VAL A 176 11.30 -6.66 -1.01
C VAL A 176 12.11 -5.53 -0.37
N GLY A 177 13.25 -5.83 0.27
CA GLY A 177 14.03 -4.85 1.04
C GLY A 177 13.32 -4.36 2.28
N ILE A 178 13.97 -3.47 3.03
CA ILE A 178 13.44 -2.90 4.28
C ILE A 178 13.34 -1.37 4.27
N LYS A 179 14.11 -0.69 3.38
CA LYS A 179 14.07 0.75 3.29
C LYS A 179 12.67 1.24 2.94
N THR A 180 12.18 2.19 3.72
CA THR A 180 10.88 2.83 3.51
C THR A 180 10.99 4.31 3.79
N ASN A 181 10.55 5.14 2.87
CA ASN A 181 10.46 6.59 3.07
C ASN A 181 9.00 7.03 3.10
N LEU A 182 8.14 6.34 2.35
CA LEU A 182 6.71 6.52 2.38
C LEU A 182 6.00 5.17 2.27
N VAL A 183 5.05 4.91 3.15
CA VAL A 183 4.14 3.75 3.07
C VAL A 183 2.70 4.22 3.08
N THR A 184 1.83 3.57 2.33
CA THR A 184 0.39 3.89 2.34
C THR A 184 -0.38 2.95 3.27
N ALA A 185 -1.53 3.40 3.76
CA ALA A 185 -2.46 2.57 4.51
C ALA A 185 -3.90 2.86 4.09
N ASN A 186 -4.52 1.93 3.39
CA ASN A 186 -5.92 2.05 2.98
C ASN A 186 -6.87 1.87 4.19
N PRO A 187 -8.00 2.58 4.26
CA PRO A 187 -8.98 2.41 5.35
C PRO A 187 -9.44 0.97 5.55
N THR A 188 -9.48 0.17 4.49
CA THR A 188 -9.86 -1.24 4.52
C THR A 188 -8.91 -2.11 5.34
N ILE A 189 -7.61 -1.79 5.40
CA ILE A 189 -6.67 -2.55 6.23
C ILE A 189 -6.97 -2.34 7.72
N PHE A 190 -7.35 -1.12 8.12
CA PHE A 190 -7.75 -0.85 9.49
C PHE A 190 -9.04 -1.57 9.88
N MET A 191 -10.01 -1.65 8.94
CA MET A 191 -11.28 -2.32 9.19
C MET A 191 -11.09 -3.83 9.27
N ASN A 192 -10.41 -4.43 8.30
CA ASN A 192 -10.33 -5.88 8.14
C ASN A 192 -9.29 -6.53 9.05
N LYS A 193 -8.11 -5.89 9.22
CA LYS A 193 -7.00 -6.46 9.99
C LYS A 193 -6.96 -6.00 11.44
N TYR A 194 -7.43 -4.76 11.72
CA TYR A 194 -7.28 -4.13 13.03
C TYR A 194 -8.61 -3.73 13.69
N GLY A 195 -9.75 -4.33 13.29
CA GLY A 195 -11.07 -4.12 13.89
C GLY A 195 -11.47 -2.65 13.95
N SER A 196 -11.20 -1.90 12.88
CA SER A 196 -11.45 -0.45 12.79
C SER A 196 -10.79 0.38 13.90
N LEU A 197 -9.80 -0.16 14.59
CA LEU A 197 -9.09 0.47 15.72
C LEU A 197 -10.02 0.96 16.85
N THR A 198 -11.16 0.29 17.04
CA THR A 198 -12.12 0.63 18.10
C THR A 198 -11.76 0.03 19.45
N GLY A 199 -10.87 -0.99 19.47
CA GLY A 199 -10.43 -1.70 20.67
C GLY A 199 -8.91 -1.89 20.69
N ARG A 200 -8.44 -3.08 20.38
CA ARG A 200 -7.02 -3.47 20.42
C ARG A 200 -6.18 -2.70 19.39
N ARG A 201 -5.57 -1.57 19.78
CA ARG A 201 -4.74 -0.73 18.87
C ARG A 201 -3.30 -1.20 18.81
N ARG A 202 -2.80 -1.94 19.81
CA ARG A 202 -1.41 -2.37 19.93
C ARG A 202 -0.89 -3.15 18.72
N PRO A 203 -1.61 -4.16 18.15
CA PRO A 203 -1.13 -4.88 16.97
C PRO A 203 -0.92 -4.00 15.74
N PHE A 204 -1.73 -2.93 15.57
CA PHE A 204 -1.52 -1.95 14.53
C PHE A 204 -0.22 -1.17 14.76
N VAL A 205 -0.04 -0.64 15.95
CA VAL A 205 1.13 0.16 16.31
C VAL A 205 2.41 -0.68 16.23
N ASP A 206 2.39 -1.91 16.75
CA ASP A 206 3.53 -2.82 16.67
C ASP A 206 3.94 -3.11 15.22
N SER A 207 2.97 -3.20 14.29
CA SER A 207 3.25 -3.39 12.87
C SER A 207 3.92 -2.19 12.19
N LEU A 208 3.90 -0.99 12.80
CA LEU A 208 4.51 0.21 12.25
C LEU A 208 6.01 0.33 12.53
N HIS A 209 6.54 -0.35 13.53
CA HIS A 209 7.95 -0.26 13.92
C HIS A 209 8.92 -0.57 12.77
N GLN A 210 8.56 -1.53 11.90
CA GLN A 210 9.37 -1.90 10.73
C GLN A 210 9.56 -0.77 9.70
N TYR A 211 8.75 0.29 9.76
CA TYR A 211 8.84 1.43 8.84
C TYR A 211 9.63 2.62 9.41
N GLY A 212 10.04 2.56 10.68
CA GLY A 212 10.82 3.63 11.33
C GLY A 212 10.11 4.98 11.30
N ASN A 213 10.85 6.02 10.91
CA ASN A 213 10.36 7.41 10.83
C ASN A 213 9.82 7.80 9.43
N SER A 214 9.33 6.83 8.66
CA SER A 214 8.80 7.11 7.33
C SER A 214 7.49 7.90 7.36
N LEU A 215 7.07 8.39 6.19
CA LEU A 215 5.76 9.00 6.01
C LEU A 215 4.70 7.92 5.87
N LEU A 216 3.58 8.04 6.59
CA LEU A 216 2.44 7.14 6.49
C LEU A 216 1.27 7.86 5.81
N LEU A 217 1.00 7.52 4.57
CA LEU A 217 0.05 8.20 3.71
C LEU A 217 -1.35 7.57 3.79
N PHE A 218 -2.33 8.38 4.17
CA PHE A 218 -3.72 7.98 4.33
C PHE A 218 -4.65 8.61 3.28
N PRO A 219 -5.52 7.84 2.59
CA PRO A 219 -6.59 8.36 1.75
C PRO A 219 -7.86 8.65 2.56
N CYS A 220 -7.75 9.41 3.66
CA CYS A 220 -8.82 9.64 4.64
C CYS A 220 -9.99 10.43 4.12
N PHE A 221 -9.75 11.25 3.11
CA PHE A 221 -10.74 12.15 2.51
C PHE A 221 -11.24 11.68 1.14
N SER A 222 -11.04 10.39 0.82
CA SER A 222 -11.67 9.79 -0.38
C SER A 222 -13.15 9.57 -0.17
N TYR A 223 -13.55 9.14 1.04
CA TYR A 223 -14.93 8.95 1.47
C TYR A 223 -15.11 9.51 2.89
N GLY A 224 -16.25 10.12 3.16
CA GLY A 224 -16.56 10.67 4.49
C GLY A 224 -16.48 9.65 5.62
N PHE A 225 -16.90 8.38 5.38
CA PHE A 225 -16.82 7.30 6.35
C PHE A 225 -15.39 6.89 6.73
N SER A 226 -14.42 7.11 5.84
CA SER A 226 -13.02 6.75 6.08
C SER A 226 -12.37 7.61 7.17
N ARG A 227 -12.89 8.83 7.39
CA ARG A 227 -12.32 9.79 8.34
C ARG A 227 -12.19 9.24 9.75
N GLY A 228 -13.24 8.61 10.26
CA GLY A 228 -13.25 8.12 11.64
C GLY A 228 -12.17 7.08 11.94
N VAL A 229 -11.93 6.14 11.02
CA VAL A 229 -10.89 5.14 11.20
C VAL A 229 -9.50 5.74 11.06
N CYS A 230 -9.30 6.67 10.14
CA CYS A 230 -8.03 7.38 9.99
C CYS A 230 -7.68 8.21 11.24
N GLN A 231 -8.65 8.92 11.82
CA GLN A 231 -8.44 9.66 13.07
C GLN A 231 -7.99 8.73 14.21
N ARG A 232 -8.63 7.56 14.35
CA ARG A 232 -8.21 6.57 15.35
C ARG A 232 -6.79 6.04 15.10
N ALA A 233 -6.38 5.91 13.83
CA ALA A 233 -5.02 5.53 13.51
C ALA A 233 -4.00 6.61 13.90
N VAL A 234 -4.28 7.88 13.60
CA VAL A 234 -3.44 9.02 14.02
C VAL A 234 -3.32 9.08 15.55
N TYR A 235 -4.45 9.02 16.28
CA TYR A 235 -4.42 9.02 17.75
C TYR A 235 -3.65 7.82 18.33
N ALA A 236 -3.75 6.64 17.72
CA ALA A 236 -2.98 5.48 18.20
C ALA A 236 -1.47 5.67 18.00
N ILE A 237 -1.05 6.32 16.92
CA ILE A 237 0.34 6.66 16.64
C ILE A 237 0.86 7.71 17.64
N GLU A 238 0.08 8.75 17.88
CA GLU A 238 0.40 9.82 18.82
C GLU A 238 0.46 9.31 20.27
N ASP A 239 -0.58 8.58 20.72
CA ASP A 239 -0.69 8.06 22.10
C ASP A 239 0.45 7.08 22.45
N MET A 240 1.00 6.39 21.47
CA MET A 240 2.07 5.40 21.65
C MET A 240 3.44 5.89 21.17
N GLU A 241 3.54 7.18 20.84
CA GLU A 241 4.78 7.89 20.48
C GLU A 241 5.59 7.19 19.35
N ILE A 242 4.88 6.67 18.32
CA ILE A 242 5.53 6.00 17.19
C ILE A 242 6.15 7.04 16.26
N PRO A 243 7.42 6.84 15.81
CA PRO A 243 8.13 7.86 15.03
C PRO A 243 7.62 8.05 13.61
N ILE A 244 6.75 7.16 13.09
CA ILE A 244 6.15 7.26 11.76
C ILE A 244 5.26 8.50 11.68
N GLN A 245 5.34 9.24 10.58
CA GLN A 245 4.64 10.51 10.44
C GLN A 245 3.38 10.37 9.57
N PRO A 246 2.17 10.50 10.14
CA PRO A 246 0.93 10.51 9.37
C PRO A 246 0.85 11.72 8.42
N ILE A 247 0.45 11.46 7.16
CA ILE A 247 0.14 12.47 6.15
C ILE A 247 -1.11 12.06 5.39
N PHE A 248 -1.82 13.03 4.81
CA PHE A 248 -3.10 12.79 4.17
C PHE A 248 -3.05 13.12 2.68
N ILE A 249 -3.61 12.23 1.84
CA ILE A 249 -3.80 12.50 0.42
C ILE A 249 -4.74 13.69 0.25
N ASN A 250 -4.37 14.63 -0.60
CA ASN A 250 -5.25 15.73 -0.97
C ASN A 250 -6.31 15.24 -1.98
N PRO A 251 -7.62 15.29 -1.67
CA PRO A 251 -8.65 14.81 -2.58
C PRO A 251 -8.71 15.58 -3.89
N LEU A 252 -8.34 16.87 -3.90
CA LEU A 252 -8.26 17.65 -5.13
C LEU A 252 -7.16 17.14 -6.07
N TYR A 253 -6.04 16.69 -5.52
CA TYR A 253 -4.99 16.04 -6.31
C TYR A 253 -5.49 14.72 -6.90
N LEU A 254 -6.21 13.89 -6.12
CA LEU A 254 -6.81 12.65 -6.62
C LEU A 254 -7.77 12.90 -7.79
N GLU A 255 -8.64 13.91 -7.68
CA GLU A 255 -9.57 14.26 -8.74
C GLU A 255 -8.84 14.68 -10.04
N ARG A 256 -7.80 15.49 -9.92
CA ARG A 256 -6.96 15.90 -11.06
C ARG A 256 -6.20 14.73 -11.66
N LEU A 257 -5.70 13.83 -10.82
CA LEU A 257 -4.98 12.63 -11.23
C LEU A 257 -5.87 11.67 -12.04
N VAL A 258 -7.11 11.47 -11.62
CA VAL A 258 -8.10 10.69 -12.38
C VAL A 258 -8.29 11.28 -13.77
N LYS A 259 -8.55 12.59 -13.87
CA LYS A 259 -8.73 13.29 -15.15
C LYS A 259 -7.49 13.21 -16.04
N PHE A 260 -6.30 13.32 -15.46
CA PHE A 260 -5.04 13.15 -16.19
C PHE A 260 -4.95 11.75 -16.79
N TRP A 261 -5.14 10.69 -16.01
CA TRP A 261 -5.03 9.33 -16.51
C TRP A 261 -6.14 8.95 -17.48
N GLU A 262 -7.35 9.49 -17.31
CA GLU A 262 -8.42 9.41 -18.31
C GLU A 262 -7.98 10.01 -19.66
N SER A 263 -7.30 11.15 -19.66
CA SER A 263 -6.73 11.76 -20.86
C SER A 263 -5.62 10.93 -21.50
N GLN A 264 -4.94 10.09 -20.72
CA GLN A 264 -3.96 9.11 -21.21
C GLN A 264 -4.60 7.78 -21.66
N GLY A 265 -5.94 7.67 -21.63
CA GLY A 265 -6.69 6.49 -22.07
C GLY A 265 -7.03 5.47 -20.97
N LEU A 266 -6.71 5.74 -19.72
CA LEU A 266 -7.09 4.89 -18.60
C LEU A 266 -8.50 5.22 -18.12
N LYS A 267 -9.47 4.35 -18.44
CA LYS A 267 -10.89 4.53 -18.07
C LYS A 267 -11.21 3.80 -16.78
N GLU A 268 -10.62 4.26 -15.67
CA GLU A 268 -10.84 3.65 -14.36
C GLU A 268 -11.49 4.62 -13.39
N TYR A 269 -12.65 4.22 -12.88
CA TYR A 269 -13.38 5.01 -11.88
C TYR A 269 -12.60 5.12 -10.55
N ARG A 270 -11.79 4.12 -10.22
CA ARG A 270 -11.04 4.06 -8.96
C ARG A 270 -9.60 3.64 -9.21
N PRO A 271 -8.68 4.59 -9.35
CA PRO A 271 -7.25 4.31 -9.45
C PRO A 271 -6.75 3.49 -8.26
N SER A 272 -5.81 2.60 -8.51
CA SER A 272 -5.14 1.88 -7.43
C SER A 272 -4.24 2.81 -6.60
N THR A 273 -3.91 2.39 -5.39
CA THR A 273 -2.90 3.07 -4.57
C THR A 273 -1.55 3.11 -5.31
N GLY A 274 -1.25 2.04 -6.06
CA GLY A 274 -0.06 1.96 -6.90
C GLY A 274 -0.01 3.06 -7.97
N LEU A 275 -1.13 3.35 -8.63
CA LEU A 275 -1.22 4.43 -9.62
C LEU A 275 -0.93 5.79 -8.98
N TYR A 276 -1.51 6.03 -7.80
CA TYR A 276 -1.31 7.27 -7.06
C TYR A 276 0.17 7.50 -6.71
N ILE A 277 0.80 6.55 -5.99
CA ILE A 277 2.17 6.73 -5.54
C ILE A 277 3.19 6.69 -6.69
N THR A 278 2.91 5.95 -7.78
CA THR A 278 3.75 5.97 -8.98
C THR A 278 3.69 7.33 -9.67
N SER A 279 2.50 7.93 -9.77
CA SER A 279 2.35 9.27 -10.34
C SER A 279 3.09 10.31 -9.50
N LEU A 280 2.98 10.23 -8.17
CA LEU A 280 3.73 11.09 -7.27
C LEU A 280 5.24 10.90 -7.44
N ALA A 281 5.71 9.66 -7.53
CA ALA A 281 7.13 9.36 -7.77
C ALA A 281 7.63 9.94 -9.11
N LEU A 282 6.83 9.87 -10.18
CA LEU A 282 7.17 10.45 -11.48
C LEU A 282 7.29 11.98 -11.45
N GLU A 283 6.62 12.67 -10.53
CA GLU A 283 6.80 14.10 -10.32
C GLU A 283 8.01 14.43 -9.45
N LEU A 284 8.38 13.55 -8.52
CA LEU A 284 9.39 13.81 -7.49
C LEU A 284 10.79 13.30 -7.82
N CYS A 285 10.93 12.32 -8.70
CA CYS A 285 12.17 11.58 -8.91
C CYS A 285 12.65 11.66 -10.36
N GLU A 286 13.95 11.59 -10.60
CA GLU A 286 14.51 11.62 -11.96
C GLU A 286 14.42 10.23 -12.64
N THR A 287 14.52 9.16 -11.88
CA THR A 287 14.34 7.79 -12.39
C THR A 287 13.42 7.01 -11.46
N VAL A 288 12.39 6.38 -12.02
CA VAL A 288 11.39 5.63 -11.25
C VAL A 288 11.41 4.16 -11.65
N HIS A 289 11.55 3.30 -10.65
CA HIS A 289 11.55 1.85 -10.79
C HIS A 289 10.30 1.26 -10.13
N LEU A 290 9.55 0.43 -10.85
CA LEU A 290 8.37 -0.26 -10.34
C LEU A 290 8.68 -1.72 -10.06
N TYR A 291 8.31 -2.22 -8.87
CA TYR A 291 8.46 -3.61 -8.44
C TYR A 291 7.13 -4.14 -7.92
N GLY A 292 6.83 -5.41 -8.17
CA GLY A 292 5.61 -6.03 -7.62
C GLY A 292 4.30 -5.64 -8.30
N PHE A 293 4.37 -5.07 -9.50
CA PHE A 293 3.19 -4.71 -10.32
C PHE A 293 2.98 -5.78 -11.38
N TRP A 294 2.28 -6.86 -11.03
CA TRP A 294 1.96 -7.96 -11.93
C TRP A 294 0.52 -8.44 -11.70
N PRO A 295 -0.39 -8.25 -12.67
CA PRO A 295 -1.82 -8.48 -12.48
C PRO A 295 -2.28 -9.86 -12.97
N PHE A 296 -1.42 -10.85 -13.00
CA PHE A 296 -1.76 -12.19 -13.46
C PHE A 296 -1.45 -13.23 -12.38
N SER A 297 -2.22 -14.32 -12.38
CA SER A 297 -2.10 -15.39 -11.40
C SER A 297 -0.91 -16.31 -11.58
N ASN A 298 -0.14 -16.18 -12.68
CA ASN A 298 1.00 -17.03 -12.97
C ASN A 298 2.26 -16.19 -13.22
N HIS A 299 3.41 -16.74 -12.85
CA HIS A 299 4.72 -16.10 -13.05
C HIS A 299 5.02 -15.94 -14.56
N PRO A 300 5.57 -14.79 -15.03
CA PRO A 300 5.76 -14.53 -16.45
C PRO A 300 6.68 -15.55 -17.14
N ASP A 301 7.74 -16.00 -16.48
CA ASP A 301 8.73 -16.88 -17.11
C ASP A 301 8.55 -18.36 -16.73
N ARG A 302 8.15 -18.64 -15.50
CA ARG A 302 8.09 -20.00 -14.95
C ARG A 302 6.68 -20.56 -14.86
N LEU A 303 5.67 -19.75 -15.15
CA LEU A 303 4.24 -20.08 -15.20
C LEU A 303 3.65 -20.75 -13.95
N PHE A 304 4.37 -20.80 -12.82
CA PHE A 304 3.81 -21.29 -11.57
C PHE A 304 2.81 -20.27 -10.99
N PRO A 305 1.86 -20.72 -10.16
CA PRO A 305 0.85 -19.83 -9.58
C PRO A 305 1.48 -18.86 -8.60
N LEU A 306 0.98 -17.64 -8.66
CA LEU A 306 1.30 -16.56 -7.74
C LEU A 306 0.12 -16.30 -6.81
N THR A 307 0.42 -15.87 -5.61
CA THR A 307 -0.55 -15.30 -4.67
C THR A 307 -0.87 -13.85 -5.03
N ASN A 308 -1.96 -13.33 -4.50
CA ASN A 308 -2.33 -11.93 -4.69
C ASN A 308 -1.24 -10.98 -4.14
N HIS A 309 -0.74 -11.28 -2.94
CA HIS A 309 0.38 -10.57 -2.35
C HIS A 309 1.52 -11.54 -2.02
N TYR A 310 2.76 -11.04 -1.92
CA TYR A 310 3.92 -11.85 -1.62
C TYR A 310 3.91 -12.44 -0.18
N TYR A 311 3.07 -11.90 0.70
CA TYR A 311 2.99 -12.23 2.12
C TYR A 311 1.72 -12.99 2.53
N ASP A 312 0.79 -13.26 1.60
CA ASP A 312 -0.43 -14.02 1.89
C ASP A 312 -0.58 -15.22 0.96
N ASN A 313 -1.51 -16.10 1.32
CA ASN A 313 -1.87 -17.27 0.51
C ASN A 313 -3.19 -17.07 -0.24
N VAL A 314 -3.64 -15.82 -0.37
CA VAL A 314 -4.88 -15.49 -1.07
C VAL A 314 -4.66 -15.66 -2.57
N PRO A 315 -5.51 -16.44 -3.27
CA PRO A 315 -5.45 -16.50 -4.72
C PRO A 315 -5.66 -15.12 -5.34
N TYR A 316 -5.02 -14.88 -6.48
CA TYR A 316 -5.21 -13.62 -7.20
C TYR A 316 -6.69 -13.42 -7.57
N ASP A 317 -7.24 -12.25 -7.23
CA ASP A 317 -8.64 -11.88 -7.50
C ASP A 317 -8.71 -10.67 -8.45
N THR A 318 -9.29 -10.88 -9.64
CA THR A 318 -9.42 -9.84 -10.68
C THR A 318 -10.57 -8.85 -10.43
N ARG A 319 -11.44 -9.11 -9.44
CA ARG A 319 -12.67 -8.35 -9.22
C ARG A 319 -12.48 -7.03 -8.48
N VAL A 320 -11.36 -6.83 -7.80
CA VAL A 320 -11.16 -5.69 -6.89
C VAL A 320 -10.66 -4.42 -7.59
N HIS A 321 -9.78 -4.56 -8.57
CA HIS A 321 -9.22 -3.48 -9.36
C HIS A 321 -9.03 -3.91 -10.81
N ALA A 322 -9.20 -2.97 -11.75
CA ALA A 322 -8.87 -3.21 -13.16
C ALA A 322 -7.34 -3.15 -13.39
N MET A 323 -6.59 -3.86 -12.54
CA MET A 323 -5.13 -3.92 -12.55
C MET A 323 -4.52 -4.20 -13.93
N PRO A 324 -5.15 -5.03 -14.82
CA PRO A 324 -4.63 -5.21 -16.18
C PRO A 324 -4.54 -3.91 -16.97
N ASN A 325 -5.52 -3.00 -16.84
CA ASN A 325 -5.53 -1.74 -17.60
C ASN A 325 -4.41 -0.80 -17.11
N GLU A 326 -4.26 -0.62 -15.80
CA GLU A 326 -3.16 0.15 -15.23
C GLU A 326 -1.80 -0.46 -15.61
N PHE A 327 -1.69 -1.79 -15.56
CA PHE A 327 -0.48 -2.51 -15.89
C PHE A 327 -0.02 -2.29 -17.35
N TYR A 328 -0.95 -2.29 -18.32
CA TYR A 328 -0.62 -1.99 -19.70
C TYR A 328 -0.07 -0.56 -19.87
N HIS A 329 -0.55 0.41 -19.08
CA HIS A 329 0.06 1.75 -19.05
C HIS A 329 1.50 1.72 -18.50
N TRP A 330 1.77 0.90 -17.48
CA TRP A 330 3.14 0.72 -16.98
C TRP A 330 4.06 0.11 -18.04
N VAL A 331 3.61 -0.88 -18.80
CA VAL A 331 4.37 -1.44 -19.92
C VAL A 331 4.61 -0.39 -21.01
N GLN A 332 3.63 0.42 -21.34
CA GLN A 332 3.79 1.50 -22.32
C GLN A 332 4.80 2.57 -21.86
N LEU A 333 4.75 2.98 -20.59
CA LEU A 333 5.69 3.95 -20.05
C LEU A 333 7.10 3.39 -19.93
N HIS A 334 7.22 2.11 -19.62
CA HIS A 334 8.49 1.37 -19.66
C HIS A 334 9.09 1.38 -21.06
N ASN A 335 8.34 1.02 -22.08
CA ASN A 335 8.79 1.00 -23.46
C ASN A 335 9.15 2.40 -24.00
N LYS A 336 8.48 3.43 -23.51
CA LYS A 336 8.80 4.84 -23.80
C LYS A 336 10.01 5.35 -23.00
N GLY A 337 10.60 4.54 -22.11
CA GLY A 337 11.72 4.93 -21.27
C GLY A 337 11.39 5.98 -20.21
N VAL A 338 10.11 6.08 -19.81
CA VAL A 338 9.63 7.04 -18.78
C VAL A 338 9.85 6.49 -17.38
N LEU A 339 9.61 5.21 -17.17
CA LEU A 339 9.86 4.49 -15.93
C LEU A 339 10.40 3.09 -16.24
N LYS A 340 11.04 2.43 -15.27
CA LYS A 340 11.48 1.04 -15.41
C LYS A 340 10.55 0.11 -14.65
N LEU A 341 9.84 -0.76 -15.36
CA LEU A 341 9.02 -1.82 -14.77
C LEU A 341 9.87 -3.09 -14.64
N HIS A 342 9.95 -3.66 -13.45
CA HIS A 342 10.66 -4.91 -13.21
C HIS A 342 9.67 -6.08 -13.17
N LEU A 343 9.88 -7.04 -14.09
CA LEU A 343 9.09 -8.27 -14.21
C LEU A 343 10.03 -9.47 -14.03
N GLY A 344 10.03 -10.07 -12.85
CA GLY A 344 10.84 -11.26 -12.54
C GLY A 344 12.00 -11.01 -11.58
N ASP A 345 12.97 -11.92 -11.61
CA ASP A 345 14.06 -11.96 -10.64
C ASP A 345 15.09 -10.83 -10.87
N CYS A 346 15.53 -10.20 -9.79
CA CYS A 346 16.60 -9.22 -9.81
C CYS A 346 17.95 -9.94 -9.65
N LYS A 347 18.62 -10.22 -10.77
CA LYS A 347 19.95 -10.85 -10.73
C LYS A 347 21.00 -9.83 -10.29
N SER A 348 21.89 -10.26 -9.38
CA SER A 348 23.07 -9.49 -8.98
C SER A 348 23.92 -9.21 -10.25
N GLY A 349 23.97 -7.95 -10.72
CA GLY A 349 24.75 -7.53 -11.88
C GLY A 349 24.01 -6.76 -12.97
N GLN A 350 22.71 -6.50 -12.81
CA GLN A 350 21.95 -5.63 -13.70
C GLN A 350 21.67 -4.28 -13.01
N VAL A 351 22.71 -3.52 -12.74
CA VAL A 351 22.63 -2.09 -12.37
C VAL A 351 22.83 -1.26 -13.63
#